data_4d26bc8669aa001890c94475dac84fab
#
_entry.id   4d26bc8669aa001890c94475dac84fab
#
_cell.length_a   1.000
_cell.length_b   1.000
_cell.length_c   1.000
_cell.angle_alpha   90.00
_cell.angle_beta   90.00
_cell.angle_gamma   90.00
#
_symmetry.space_group_name_H-M   'P 1'
#
loop_
_entity.id
_entity.type
_entity.pdbx_description
1 polymer ?
#
loop_
_entity_poly.entity_id
_entity_poly.type
_entity_poly.pdbx_seq_one_letter_code
_entity_poly.pdbx_strand_id
1 'polypeptide(L)'
;EPETTRDETPTFWAPQEKIVEILKYLKTGIRQPYPMLYDLCGNDMRALKSNLNGHSHFDFTLVYHLFSFERNAFLRLKVGLKGGYPSHPTVTHIWPAANWYEREAFDMFGIRFQGHPHLRRLLMPSTWEGHPLRKEHPARATEMGPFRLWDEKQDAEQAALRFNPDDWGLKSTSEDSDFLFLNIGPQHPGTHGVLRIVLQLDGEEIVDAVPEIGFHHRGAEKMGERQSWHTYIPYTDRIDYLGGVMNNLAYLLAVEKLAGIEVPPRAQVIRVMLCELFRIASHLVWYGTFAQDVGQLSPVFYMFTDREKVFQIVEAITGGRMHPNWFRIGGVAQDLPNGWDRLVREFIGYFPKKLREYDKMVMRNSIFKARTKGIGIFTLEEAIEWGVTGPGLRACGFEWDMRKKRPYSGYENFEFDIPVANNGDCYDRAAVRVEEMRQSLRIIDQCLKNMPEGPYKASHPLTT
;
A
#
# COMPACT_ATOMS: atom_id res chain seq x y z
N GLU A 1 13.17 21.14 -17.04
CA GLU A 1 12.12 21.80 -17.81
C GLU A 1 10.75 21.54 -17.14
N PRO A 2 9.90 22.57 -16.96
CA PRO A 2 8.57 22.40 -16.39
C PRO A 2 7.62 21.67 -17.36
N GLU A 3 6.71 20.87 -16.81
CA GLU A 3 5.64 20.21 -17.56
C GLU A 3 4.28 20.54 -16.91
N THR A 4 3.32 21.00 -17.68
CA THR A 4 1.96 21.20 -17.19
C THR A 4 1.21 19.89 -17.24
N THR A 5 0.72 19.45 -16.08
CA THR A 5 -0.04 18.21 -15.93
C THR A 5 -1.47 18.50 -15.47
N ARG A 6 -2.42 17.62 -15.85
CA ARG A 6 -3.85 17.80 -15.51
C ARG A 6 -4.15 17.70 -14.01
N ASP A 7 -3.28 17.03 -13.26
CA ASP A 7 -3.41 16.86 -11.82
C ASP A 7 -2.82 18.03 -11.02
N GLU A 8 -2.31 19.07 -11.74
CA GLU A 8 -1.72 20.28 -11.15
C GLU A 8 -0.51 20.03 -10.25
N THR A 9 0.02 18.80 -10.22
CA THR A 9 1.23 18.49 -9.48
C THR A 9 2.43 19.14 -10.17
N PRO A 10 3.21 20.00 -9.50
CA PRO A 10 4.42 20.57 -10.07
C PRO A 10 5.31 19.45 -10.62
N THR A 11 5.54 19.48 -11.93
CA THR A 11 6.26 18.41 -12.64
C THR A 11 7.39 19.00 -13.45
N PHE A 12 8.58 18.41 -13.35
CA PHE A 12 9.79 18.85 -14.06
C PHE A 12 10.52 17.68 -14.66
N TRP A 13 11.04 17.89 -15.87
CA TRP A 13 12.00 17.00 -16.48
C TRP A 13 13.42 17.36 -16.00
N ALA A 14 14.14 16.38 -15.50
CA ALA A 14 15.50 16.50 -15.01
C ALA A 14 16.45 15.70 -15.92
N PRO A 15 17.66 16.24 -16.23
CA PRO A 15 18.67 15.49 -16.93
C PRO A 15 19.23 14.37 -16.04
N GLN A 16 19.45 13.21 -16.64
CA GLN A 16 19.89 12.01 -15.93
C GLN A 16 21.20 12.23 -15.15
N GLU A 17 22.12 12.97 -15.73
CA GLU A 17 23.46 13.22 -15.17
C GLU A 17 23.43 14.09 -13.90
N LYS A 18 22.37 14.88 -13.73
CA LYS A 18 22.23 15.81 -12.59
C LYS A 18 21.20 15.38 -11.56
N ILE A 19 20.53 14.24 -11.78
CA ILE A 19 19.40 13.85 -10.93
C ILE A 19 19.78 13.67 -9.47
N VAL A 20 20.94 13.08 -9.18
CA VAL A 20 21.44 12.86 -7.82
C VAL A 20 21.66 14.20 -7.10
N GLU A 21 22.27 15.18 -7.79
CA GLU A 21 22.50 16.53 -7.22
C GLU A 21 21.17 17.25 -6.97
N ILE A 22 20.24 17.18 -7.93
CA ILE A 22 18.91 17.80 -7.82
C ILE A 22 18.15 17.20 -6.64
N LEU A 23 18.13 15.88 -6.50
CA LEU A 23 17.42 15.20 -5.41
C LEU A 23 18.03 15.52 -4.04
N LYS A 24 19.38 15.54 -3.93
CA LYS A 24 20.07 15.97 -2.70
C LYS A 24 19.70 17.41 -2.33
N TYR A 25 19.72 18.31 -3.32
CA TYR A 25 19.36 19.71 -3.12
C TYR A 25 17.90 19.86 -2.66
N LEU A 26 16.97 19.12 -3.26
CA LEU A 26 15.56 19.15 -2.88
C LEU A 26 15.32 18.56 -1.48
N LYS A 27 16.11 17.53 -1.09
CA LYS A 27 15.99 16.91 0.25
C LYS A 27 16.51 17.85 1.36
N THR A 28 17.61 18.57 1.14
CA THR A 28 18.31 19.26 2.23
C THR A 28 18.72 20.71 1.92
N GLY A 29 18.82 21.10 0.64
CA GLY A 29 19.40 22.37 0.23
C GLY A 29 18.41 23.54 0.13
N ILE A 30 17.11 23.31 0.19
CA ILE A 30 16.08 24.34 0.07
C ILE A 30 15.43 24.66 1.42
N ARG A 31 14.91 25.87 1.57
CA ARG A 31 14.31 26.36 2.83
C ARG A 31 13.17 25.49 3.36
N GLN A 32 12.35 24.94 2.47
CA GLN A 32 11.28 24.00 2.81
C GLN A 32 11.49 22.70 2.04
N PRO A 33 12.18 21.73 2.62
CA PRO A 33 12.65 20.54 1.92
C PRO A 33 11.54 19.55 1.54
N TYR A 34 11.90 18.62 0.67
CA TYR A 34 11.13 17.42 0.36
C TYR A 34 11.82 16.21 1.01
N PRO A 35 11.61 15.97 2.30
CA PRO A 35 12.38 14.96 3.04
C PRO A 35 12.01 13.53 2.65
N MET A 36 10.82 13.31 2.07
CA MET A 36 10.30 11.99 1.80
C MET A 36 10.31 11.66 0.30
N LEU A 37 10.93 10.55 -0.06
CA LEU A 37 10.66 9.88 -1.33
C LEU A 37 9.36 9.11 -1.18
N TYR A 38 8.28 9.65 -1.76
CA TYR A 38 6.95 9.09 -1.62
C TYR A 38 6.73 7.91 -2.56
N ASP A 39 7.28 7.99 -3.77
CA ASP A 39 7.21 6.94 -4.79
C ASP A 39 8.30 7.12 -5.84
N LEU A 40 8.75 6.01 -6.43
CA LEU A 40 9.60 5.96 -7.61
C LEU A 40 9.10 4.83 -8.50
N CYS A 41 8.67 5.16 -9.70
CA CYS A 41 8.17 4.18 -10.65
C CYS A 41 8.74 4.37 -12.05
N GLY A 42 8.77 3.28 -12.82
CA GLY A 42 9.13 3.27 -14.24
C GLY A 42 7.90 3.40 -15.14
N ASN A 43 8.11 3.86 -16.37
CA ASN A 43 7.11 3.83 -17.42
C ASN A 43 7.76 3.49 -18.76
N ASP A 44 7.18 2.56 -19.51
CA ASP A 44 7.60 2.21 -20.87
C ASP A 44 6.90 3.12 -21.88
N MET A 45 7.69 4.00 -22.51
CA MET A 45 7.23 5.02 -23.43
C MET A 45 7.23 4.55 -24.90
N ARG A 46 7.82 3.39 -25.19
CA ARG A 46 8.09 2.91 -26.55
C ARG A 46 6.83 2.71 -27.41
N ALA A 47 5.70 2.42 -26.76
CA ALA A 47 4.41 2.28 -27.46
C ALA A 47 3.67 3.61 -27.67
N LEU A 48 4.11 4.70 -27.06
CA LEU A 48 3.51 6.02 -27.23
C LEU A 48 4.05 6.67 -28.50
N LYS A 49 3.28 6.58 -29.58
CA LYS A 49 3.59 7.27 -30.83
C LYS A 49 3.46 8.79 -30.65
N SER A 50 4.59 9.46 -30.66
CA SER A 50 4.85 10.81 -31.21
C SER A 50 3.95 12.01 -30.91
N ASN A 51 3.31 12.22 -29.79
CA ASN A 51 2.58 13.47 -29.56
C ASN A 51 2.68 14.06 -28.14
N LEU A 52 3.72 13.75 -27.41
CA LEU A 52 3.94 14.33 -26.10
C LEU A 52 5.08 15.37 -26.15
N ASN A 53 4.71 16.64 -26.37
CA ASN A 53 5.48 17.87 -26.09
C ASN A 53 7.03 17.75 -26.07
N GLY A 54 7.64 17.31 -27.18
CA GLY A 54 9.10 17.32 -27.34
C GLY A 54 9.89 16.23 -26.59
N HIS A 55 9.28 15.44 -25.72
CA HIS A 55 9.93 14.38 -24.94
C HIS A 55 9.72 12.96 -25.51
N SER A 56 9.26 12.84 -26.74
CA SER A 56 9.01 11.57 -27.44
C SER A 56 10.25 10.76 -27.82
N HIS A 57 11.43 11.17 -27.35
CA HIS A 57 12.72 10.55 -27.69
C HIS A 57 13.24 9.54 -26.67
N PHE A 58 12.52 9.33 -25.57
CA PHE A 58 12.91 8.41 -24.54
C PHE A 58 12.15 7.07 -24.66
N ASP A 59 12.86 5.98 -24.41
CA ASP A 59 12.29 4.64 -24.42
C ASP A 59 11.59 4.33 -23.09
N PHE A 60 12.18 4.81 -21.99
CA PHE A 60 11.60 4.69 -20.65
C PHE A 60 11.65 6.03 -19.93
N THR A 61 10.82 6.17 -18.92
CA THR A 61 10.82 7.31 -18.00
C THR A 61 10.82 6.79 -16.56
N LEU A 62 11.73 7.32 -15.73
CA LEU A 62 11.62 7.20 -14.28
C LEU A 62 10.90 8.42 -13.73
N VAL A 63 9.98 8.18 -12.81
CA VAL A 63 9.16 9.20 -12.16
C VAL A 63 9.40 9.14 -10.67
N TYR A 64 9.88 10.24 -10.10
CA TYR A 64 10.07 10.43 -8.67
C TYR A 64 8.93 11.29 -8.13
N HIS A 65 8.24 10.83 -7.12
CA HIS A 65 7.29 11.63 -6.35
C HIS A 65 7.93 11.96 -4.99
N LEU A 66 8.18 13.24 -4.77
CA LEU A 66 8.71 13.75 -3.51
C LEU A 66 7.59 14.41 -2.72
N PHE A 67 7.62 14.29 -1.41
CA PHE A 67 6.64 14.92 -0.55
C PHE A 67 7.29 15.81 0.50
N SER A 68 6.73 17.02 0.66
CA SER A 68 7.09 17.96 1.71
C SER A 68 5.93 18.13 2.70
N PHE A 69 6.16 17.75 3.94
CA PHE A 69 5.16 17.92 5.01
C PHE A 69 4.93 19.40 5.35
N GLU A 70 5.98 20.22 5.34
CA GLU A 70 5.87 21.67 5.62
C GLU A 70 5.07 22.40 4.55
N ARG A 71 5.29 22.04 3.27
CA ARG A 71 4.54 22.62 2.14
C ARG A 71 3.16 21.99 2.00
N ASN A 72 2.94 20.83 2.59
CA ASN A 72 1.80 19.96 2.30
C ASN A 72 1.64 19.74 0.78
N ALA A 73 2.73 19.45 0.08
CA ALA A 73 2.76 19.42 -1.38
C ALA A 73 3.65 18.31 -1.93
N PHE A 74 3.21 17.77 -3.07
CA PHE A 74 4.01 16.88 -3.91
C PHE A 74 4.84 17.66 -4.93
N LEU A 75 5.97 17.07 -5.28
CA LEU A 75 6.78 17.46 -6.43
C LEU A 75 7.07 16.21 -7.25
N ARG A 76 6.86 16.28 -8.56
CA ARG A 76 7.17 15.20 -9.49
C ARG A 76 8.39 15.55 -10.33
N LEU A 77 9.36 14.64 -10.36
CA LEU A 77 10.49 14.73 -11.29
C LEU A 77 10.43 13.56 -12.26
N LYS A 78 10.65 13.84 -13.54
CA LYS A 78 10.73 12.85 -14.59
C LYS A 78 12.15 12.81 -15.19
N VAL A 79 12.67 11.61 -15.40
CA VAL A 79 13.97 11.40 -16.06
C VAL A 79 13.75 10.48 -17.24
N GLY A 80 14.12 10.96 -18.44
CA GLY A 80 14.04 10.19 -19.67
C GLY A 80 15.26 9.29 -19.84
N LEU A 81 15.03 8.04 -20.20
CA LEU A 81 16.05 7.02 -20.41
C LEU A 81 15.99 6.47 -21.83
N LYS A 82 17.14 6.16 -22.44
CA LYS A 82 17.27 5.61 -23.78
C LYS A 82 17.86 4.21 -23.79
N GLY A 83 17.49 3.43 -24.79
CA GLY A 83 17.97 2.07 -25.00
C GLY A 83 17.08 0.99 -24.39
N GLY A 84 17.25 -0.25 -24.87
CA GLY A 84 16.45 -1.40 -24.45
C GLY A 84 16.67 -1.84 -23.00
N TYR A 85 17.87 -1.60 -22.46
CA TYR A 85 18.24 -1.87 -21.07
C TYR A 85 18.96 -0.65 -20.49
N PRO A 86 18.23 0.41 -20.19
CA PRO A 86 18.83 1.65 -19.74
C PRO A 86 19.44 1.51 -18.35
N SER A 87 20.42 2.34 -18.07
CA SER A 87 21.09 2.44 -16.79
C SER A 87 20.85 3.82 -16.17
N HIS A 88 20.73 3.87 -14.85
CA HIS A 88 20.48 5.09 -14.07
C HIS A 88 21.28 5.06 -12.77
N PRO A 89 21.80 6.18 -12.25
CA PRO A 89 22.44 6.18 -10.94
C PRO A 89 21.46 5.86 -9.83
N THR A 90 21.90 5.08 -8.82
CA THR A 90 21.08 4.82 -7.62
C THR A 90 20.91 6.06 -6.75
N VAL A 91 19.79 6.16 -6.07
CA VAL A 91 19.53 7.19 -5.05
C VAL A 91 19.33 6.60 -3.65
N THR A 92 19.68 5.32 -3.45
CA THR A 92 19.61 4.63 -2.15
C THR A 92 20.44 5.32 -1.06
N HIS A 93 21.51 6.02 -1.42
CA HIS A 93 22.31 6.82 -0.51
C HIS A 93 21.66 8.17 -0.12
N ILE A 94 20.57 8.54 -0.79
CA ILE A 94 19.76 9.73 -0.44
C ILE A 94 18.60 9.30 0.42
N TRP A 95 17.86 8.26 0.01
CA TRP A 95 16.75 7.66 0.75
C TRP A 95 16.87 6.14 0.78
N PRO A 96 16.91 5.52 1.96
CA PRO A 96 16.89 4.06 2.08
C PRO A 96 15.67 3.42 1.37
N ALA A 97 14.50 4.08 1.40
CA ALA A 97 13.29 3.63 0.71
C ALA A 97 13.51 3.37 -0.80
N ALA A 98 14.41 4.09 -1.44
CA ALA A 98 14.73 3.90 -2.86
C ALA A 98 15.21 2.49 -3.19
N ASN A 99 15.79 1.76 -2.22
CA ASN A 99 16.28 0.40 -2.43
C ASN A 99 15.18 -0.50 -3.05
N TRP A 100 13.99 -0.50 -2.47
CA TRP A 100 12.91 -1.35 -2.95
C TRP A 100 12.26 -0.82 -4.23
N TYR A 101 12.05 0.47 -4.34
CA TYR A 101 11.50 1.09 -5.54
C TYR A 101 12.41 0.89 -6.77
N GLU A 102 13.72 1.01 -6.60
CA GLU A 102 14.70 0.78 -7.68
C GLU A 102 14.73 -0.71 -8.09
N ARG A 103 14.66 -1.63 -7.13
CA ARG A 103 14.51 -3.06 -7.42
C ARG A 103 13.21 -3.37 -8.17
N GLU A 104 12.10 -2.73 -7.80
CA GLU A 104 10.83 -2.89 -8.52
C GLU A 104 10.93 -2.35 -9.95
N ALA A 105 11.49 -1.16 -10.16
CA ALA A 105 11.70 -0.60 -11.49
C ALA A 105 12.64 -1.48 -12.35
N PHE A 106 13.67 -2.06 -11.75
CA PHE A 106 14.51 -3.06 -12.40
C PHE A 106 13.72 -4.32 -12.77
N ASP A 107 12.97 -4.87 -11.84
CA ASP A 107 12.20 -6.10 -12.02
C ASP A 107 11.13 -5.96 -13.11
N MET A 108 10.37 -4.86 -13.07
CA MET A 108 9.24 -4.62 -13.96
C MET A 108 9.64 -4.12 -15.34
N PHE A 109 10.73 -3.34 -15.46
CA PHE A 109 11.12 -2.67 -16.71
C PHE A 109 12.54 -2.99 -17.20
N GLY A 110 13.39 -3.60 -16.37
CA GLY A 110 14.80 -3.87 -16.71
C GLY A 110 15.69 -2.63 -16.67
N ILE A 111 15.30 -1.60 -15.93
CA ILE A 111 16.13 -0.40 -15.70
C ILE A 111 17.19 -0.75 -14.66
N ARG A 112 18.47 -0.63 -15.02
CA ARG A 112 19.58 -0.97 -14.13
C ARG A 112 20.02 0.25 -13.33
N PHE A 113 20.17 0.09 -12.01
CA PHE A 113 20.62 1.16 -11.12
C PHE A 113 22.09 0.96 -10.74
N GLN A 114 22.95 1.87 -11.23
CA GLN A 114 24.39 1.84 -10.97
C GLN A 114 24.67 2.24 -9.52
N GLY A 115 25.45 1.40 -8.82
CA GLY A 115 25.78 1.62 -7.42
C GLY A 115 24.69 1.19 -6.43
N HIS A 116 23.63 0.54 -6.90
CA HIS A 116 22.63 -0.06 -6.01
C HIS A 116 23.27 -1.19 -5.21
N PRO A 117 23.09 -1.23 -3.86
CA PRO A 117 23.78 -2.22 -3.02
C PRO A 117 23.36 -3.67 -3.33
N HIS A 118 22.14 -3.88 -3.80
CA HIS A 118 21.57 -5.21 -3.97
C HIS A 118 20.51 -5.24 -5.07
N LEU A 119 20.92 -5.03 -6.34
CA LEU A 119 19.98 -4.96 -7.47
C LEU A 119 19.49 -6.35 -7.87
N ARG A 120 18.38 -6.78 -7.30
CA ARG A 120 17.71 -8.06 -7.56
C ARG A 120 16.24 -7.86 -7.81
N ARG A 121 15.59 -8.86 -8.43
CA ARG A 121 14.12 -8.87 -8.53
C ARG A 121 13.49 -8.73 -7.15
N LEU A 122 12.37 -8.06 -7.09
CA LEU A 122 11.63 -7.80 -5.86
C LEU A 122 10.31 -8.58 -5.82
N LEU A 123 9.54 -8.52 -6.91
CA LEU A 123 8.17 -9.05 -7.00
C LEU A 123 8.11 -10.37 -7.78
N MET A 124 8.93 -10.51 -8.82
CA MET A 124 8.96 -11.72 -9.63
C MET A 124 9.94 -12.73 -9.06
N PRO A 125 9.69 -14.05 -9.23
CA PRO A 125 10.65 -15.06 -8.86
C PRO A 125 11.96 -14.89 -9.62
N SER A 126 13.07 -15.32 -9.03
CA SER A 126 14.41 -15.22 -9.64
C SER A 126 14.53 -15.91 -10.99
N THR A 127 13.72 -16.95 -11.21
CA THR A 127 13.65 -17.75 -12.44
C THR A 127 12.78 -17.13 -13.54
N TRP A 128 12.12 -15.99 -13.27
CA TRP A 128 11.27 -15.35 -14.26
C TRP A 128 12.09 -14.72 -15.39
N GLU A 129 11.68 -14.95 -16.64
CA GLU A 129 12.30 -14.38 -17.83
C GLU A 129 11.58 -13.09 -18.28
N GLY A 130 12.37 -12.08 -18.64
CA GLY A 130 11.86 -10.78 -19.12
C GLY A 130 11.37 -9.86 -17.99
N HIS A 131 10.62 -8.82 -18.38
CA HIS A 131 10.17 -7.74 -17.51
C HIS A 131 8.68 -7.49 -17.73
N PRO A 132 7.82 -7.77 -16.75
CA PRO A 132 6.37 -7.85 -16.94
C PRO A 132 5.67 -6.58 -17.42
N LEU A 133 6.14 -5.41 -17.02
CA LEU A 133 5.47 -4.15 -17.39
C LEU A 133 5.98 -3.53 -18.70
N ARG A 134 6.94 -4.16 -19.37
CA ARG A 134 7.31 -3.76 -20.74
C ARG A 134 6.16 -4.00 -21.71
N LYS A 135 6.00 -3.11 -22.68
CA LYS A 135 4.88 -3.16 -23.63
C LYS A 135 4.91 -4.41 -24.54
N GLU A 136 6.08 -4.96 -24.80
CA GLU A 136 6.22 -6.23 -25.53
C GLU A 136 5.86 -7.46 -24.73
N HIS A 137 5.82 -7.37 -23.37
CA HIS A 137 5.45 -8.50 -22.53
C HIS A 137 3.96 -8.82 -22.67
N PRO A 138 3.59 -10.09 -22.93
CA PRO A 138 2.20 -10.46 -23.12
C PRO A 138 1.35 -10.22 -21.86
N ALA A 139 0.11 -9.73 -22.07
CA ALA A 139 -0.85 -9.47 -21.01
C ALA A 139 -1.81 -10.63 -20.76
N ARG A 140 -1.78 -11.68 -21.61
CA ARG A 140 -2.63 -12.87 -21.51
C ARG A 140 -1.79 -14.12 -21.46
N ALA A 141 -2.22 -15.12 -20.68
CA ALA A 141 -1.54 -16.41 -20.61
C ALA A 141 -1.47 -17.11 -21.98
N THR A 142 -2.45 -16.91 -22.85
CA THR A 142 -2.48 -17.46 -24.22
C THR A 142 -1.45 -16.81 -25.17
N GLU A 143 -0.91 -15.66 -24.80
CA GLU A 143 0.13 -14.95 -25.55
C GLU A 143 1.55 -15.29 -25.02
N MET A 144 1.62 -15.99 -23.89
CA MET A 144 2.88 -16.46 -23.30
C MET A 144 3.40 -17.69 -24.04
N GLY A 145 4.68 -18.00 -23.84
CA GLY A 145 5.34 -19.14 -24.47
C GLY A 145 4.66 -20.49 -24.26
N PRO A 146 5.24 -21.59 -24.78
CA PRO A 146 4.60 -22.89 -24.80
C PRO A 146 4.24 -23.38 -23.38
N PHE A 147 3.20 -24.19 -23.31
CA PHE A 147 2.79 -24.84 -22.08
C PHE A 147 3.94 -25.65 -21.49
N ARG A 148 4.23 -25.44 -20.22
CA ARG A 148 5.21 -26.25 -19.45
C ARG A 148 4.49 -27.42 -18.78
N LEU A 149 5.13 -28.59 -18.78
CA LEU A 149 4.66 -29.73 -18.03
C LEU A 149 4.63 -29.46 -16.52
N TRP A 150 3.86 -30.28 -15.80
CA TRP A 150 3.70 -30.10 -14.35
C TRP A 150 5.04 -30.18 -13.61
N ASP A 151 5.86 -31.14 -13.95
CA ASP A 151 7.19 -31.35 -13.34
C ASP A 151 8.11 -30.18 -13.59
N GLU A 152 8.14 -29.61 -14.81
CA GLU A 152 8.90 -28.42 -15.15
C GLU A 152 8.44 -27.18 -14.34
N LYS A 153 7.13 -27.10 -14.06
CA LYS A 153 6.59 -26.02 -13.20
C LYS A 153 7.02 -26.18 -11.75
N GLN A 154 6.96 -27.41 -11.22
CA GLN A 154 7.41 -27.69 -9.85
C GLN A 154 8.91 -27.42 -9.69
N ASP A 155 9.74 -27.84 -10.65
CA ASP A 155 11.18 -27.58 -10.63
C ASP A 155 11.48 -26.07 -10.65
N ALA A 156 10.73 -25.31 -11.46
CA ALA A 156 10.86 -23.84 -11.50
C ALA A 156 10.43 -23.16 -10.19
N GLU A 157 9.35 -23.65 -9.56
CA GLU A 157 8.88 -23.17 -8.25
C GLU A 157 9.89 -23.49 -7.15
N GLN A 158 10.43 -24.71 -7.11
CA GLN A 158 11.47 -25.08 -6.15
C GLN A 158 12.75 -24.28 -6.34
N ALA A 159 13.16 -24.07 -7.60
CA ALA A 159 14.31 -23.25 -7.92
C ALA A 159 14.10 -21.78 -7.49
N ALA A 160 12.89 -21.24 -7.66
CA ALA A 160 12.54 -19.88 -7.26
C ALA A 160 12.57 -19.68 -5.73
N LEU A 161 12.25 -20.72 -4.96
CA LEU A 161 12.27 -20.70 -3.49
C LEU A 161 13.64 -21.05 -2.89
N ARG A 162 14.60 -21.48 -3.72
CA ARG A 162 15.93 -21.82 -3.25
C ARG A 162 16.65 -20.56 -2.75
N PHE A 163 17.04 -20.58 -1.48
CA PHE A 163 17.79 -19.51 -0.86
C PHE A 163 19.28 -19.86 -0.89
N ASN A 164 20.10 -18.90 -1.35
CA ASN A 164 21.54 -18.97 -1.27
C ASN A 164 22.03 -17.77 -0.44
N PRO A 165 22.64 -18.00 0.75
CA PRO A 165 23.12 -16.92 1.62
C PRO A 165 24.10 -15.96 0.94
N ASP A 166 25.01 -16.50 0.13
CA ASP A 166 26.04 -15.70 -0.58
C ASP A 166 25.40 -14.64 -1.47
N ASP A 167 24.25 -14.96 -2.02
CA ASP A 167 23.47 -14.05 -2.84
C ASP A 167 23.01 -12.80 -2.10
N TRP A 168 22.89 -12.86 -0.79
CA TRP A 168 22.47 -11.78 0.10
C TRP A 168 23.62 -11.19 0.90
N GLY A 169 24.84 -11.64 0.65
CA GLY A 169 26.04 -11.23 1.38
C GLY A 169 26.08 -11.78 2.81
N LEU A 170 25.26 -12.81 3.10
CA LEU A 170 25.24 -13.51 4.39
C LEU A 170 26.31 -14.60 4.42
N LYS A 171 26.90 -14.82 5.57
CA LYS A 171 27.85 -15.92 5.79
C LYS A 171 27.10 -17.19 6.16
N SER A 172 27.53 -18.34 5.66
CA SER A 172 26.99 -19.65 6.04
C SER A 172 27.56 -20.16 7.36
N THR A 173 28.74 -19.67 7.75
CA THR A 173 29.49 -20.11 8.93
C THR A 173 30.00 -18.93 9.75
N SER A 174 30.05 -19.09 11.08
CA SER A 174 30.79 -18.22 12.00
C SER A 174 32.14 -18.87 12.39
N GLU A 175 32.94 -18.18 13.23
CA GLU A 175 34.19 -18.74 13.73
C GLU A 175 33.95 -19.99 14.61
N ASP A 176 32.80 -20.09 15.25
CA ASP A 176 32.49 -21.13 16.28
C ASP A 176 31.36 -22.08 15.86
N SER A 177 30.53 -21.77 14.85
CA SER A 177 29.36 -22.59 14.49
C SER A 177 28.87 -22.32 13.07
N ASP A 178 28.08 -23.25 12.53
CA ASP A 178 27.32 -23.05 11.31
C ASP A 178 26.01 -22.29 11.62
N PHE A 179 25.71 -21.25 10.85
CA PHE A 179 24.44 -20.55 10.98
C PHE A 179 23.28 -21.40 10.46
N LEU A 180 22.18 -21.40 11.20
CA LEU A 180 20.93 -22.01 10.75
C LEU A 180 20.10 -20.97 9.95
N PHE A 181 19.64 -21.37 8.76
CA PHE A 181 18.69 -20.58 7.97
C PHE A 181 17.27 -21.13 8.13
N LEU A 182 16.38 -20.33 8.72
CA LEU A 182 14.99 -20.69 8.97
C LEU A 182 14.06 -19.89 8.07
N ASN A 183 13.18 -20.58 7.34
CA ASN A 183 12.15 -19.93 6.55
C ASN A 183 10.87 -19.73 7.37
N ILE A 184 10.43 -18.49 7.51
CA ILE A 184 9.11 -18.13 8.00
C ILE A 184 8.25 -17.71 6.81
N GLY A 185 7.28 -18.54 6.46
CA GLY A 185 6.44 -18.35 5.28
C GLY A 185 7.05 -18.91 3.99
N PRO A 186 6.32 -18.72 2.84
CA PRO A 186 5.04 -18.03 2.73
C PRO A 186 3.84 -18.73 3.37
N GLN A 187 3.87 -20.07 3.51
CA GLN A 187 2.82 -20.84 4.18
C GLN A 187 3.07 -20.84 5.70
N HIS A 188 2.70 -19.75 6.34
CA HIS A 188 2.87 -19.56 7.78
C HIS A 188 1.79 -18.60 8.33
N PRO A 189 1.22 -18.85 9.50
CA PRO A 189 0.16 -17.97 10.07
C PRO A 189 0.58 -16.50 10.21
N GLY A 190 1.80 -16.23 10.62
CA GLY A 190 2.32 -14.88 10.83
C GLY A 190 2.63 -14.11 9.54
N THR A 191 2.73 -14.78 8.40
CA THR A 191 3.00 -14.16 7.09
C THR A 191 1.79 -14.08 6.18
N HIS A 192 0.66 -14.62 6.62
CA HIS A 192 -0.64 -14.62 5.91
C HIS A 192 -0.58 -15.18 4.49
N GLY A 193 0.42 -16.01 4.16
CA GLY A 193 0.63 -16.60 2.84
C GLY A 193 1.27 -15.67 1.80
N VAL A 194 1.62 -14.44 2.15
CA VAL A 194 2.05 -13.40 1.19
C VAL A 194 3.47 -12.88 1.43
N LEU A 195 4.16 -13.37 2.44
CA LEU A 195 5.49 -12.96 2.83
C LEU A 195 6.34 -14.17 3.21
N ARG A 196 7.59 -14.18 2.78
CA ARG A 196 8.63 -15.08 3.27
C ARG A 196 9.70 -14.27 3.96
N ILE A 197 10.13 -14.70 5.13
CA ILE A 197 11.28 -14.14 5.83
C ILE A 197 12.26 -15.28 6.04
N VAL A 198 13.46 -15.13 5.50
CA VAL A 198 14.56 -16.06 5.78
C VAL A 198 15.37 -15.48 6.92
N LEU A 199 15.33 -16.15 8.06
CA LEU A 199 16.09 -15.77 9.24
C LEU A 199 17.44 -16.47 9.24
N GLN A 200 18.50 -15.74 9.53
CA GLN A 200 19.81 -16.30 9.90
C GLN A 200 19.90 -16.36 11.41
N LEU A 201 20.15 -17.53 11.94
CA LEU A 201 20.18 -17.79 13.38
C LEU A 201 21.58 -18.23 13.83
N ASP A 202 22.03 -17.70 14.95
CA ASP A 202 23.13 -18.22 15.74
C ASP A 202 22.55 -18.82 17.03
N GLY A 203 22.41 -20.16 17.04
CA GLY A 203 21.62 -20.84 18.06
C GLY A 203 20.14 -20.41 18.01
N GLU A 204 19.67 -19.70 19.04
CA GLU A 204 18.30 -19.15 19.12
C GLU A 204 18.22 -17.65 18.83
N GLU A 205 19.36 -16.99 18.60
CA GLU A 205 19.41 -15.55 18.31
C GLU A 205 19.28 -15.29 16.81
N ILE A 206 18.42 -14.32 16.46
CA ILE A 206 18.29 -13.84 15.08
C ILE A 206 19.41 -12.82 14.84
N VAL A 207 20.36 -13.17 13.96
CA VAL A 207 21.48 -12.28 13.59
C VAL A 207 21.21 -11.50 12.32
N ASP A 208 20.36 -12.03 11.40
CA ASP A 208 19.93 -11.32 10.22
C ASP A 208 18.56 -11.83 9.72
N ALA A 209 17.91 -11.04 8.87
CA ALA A 209 16.61 -11.37 8.31
C ALA A 209 16.47 -10.85 6.87
N VAL A 210 16.15 -11.73 5.94
CA VAL A 210 15.91 -11.39 4.54
C VAL A 210 14.43 -11.50 4.22
N PRO A 211 13.71 -10.40 4.02
CA PRO A 211 12.33 -10.43 3.57
C PRO A 211 12.26 -10.69 2.06
N GLU A 212 11.46 -11.65 1.65
CA GLU A 212 11.08 -11.91 0.27
C GLU A 212 9.59 -11.66 0.10
N ILE A 213 9.25 -10.76 -0.83
CA ILE A 213 7.88 -10.37 -1.15
C ILE A 213 7.50 -10.85 -2.56
N GLY A 214 6.31 -10.50 -3.04
CA GLY A 214 5.85 -10.85 -4.38
C GLY A 214 4.85 -12.01 -4.42
N PHE A 215 4.64 -12.73 -3.32
CA PHE A 215 3.68 -13.85 -3.26
C PHE A 215 2.22 -13.42 -3.44
N HIS A 216 1.95 -12.12 -3.34
CA HIS A 216 0.66 -11.51 -3.65
C HIS A 216 0.67 -10.67 -4.93
N HIS A 217 1.80 -10.63 -5.65
CA HIS A 217 1.90 -9.90 -6.90
C HIS A 217 1.08 -10.58 -8.00
N ARG A 218 0.15 -9.87 -8.60
CA ARG A 218 -0.80 -10.39 -9.58
C ARG A 218 -0.69 -9.72 -10.95
N GLY A 219 0.28 -8.84 -11.15
CA GLY A 219 0.42 -8.07 -12.39
C GLY A 219 -0.79 -7.17 -12.67
N ALA A 220 -1.35 -6.53 -11.64
CA ALA A 220 -2.55 -5.73 -11.76
C ALA A 220 -2.39 -4.60 -12.78
N GLU A 221 -1.23 -3.95 -12.85
CA GLU A 221 -0.92 -2.90 -13.81
C GLU A 221 -0.95 -3.44 -15.25
N LYS A 222 -0.39 -4.62 -15.46
CA LYS A 222 -0.39 -5.27 -16.78
C LYS A 222 -1.78 -5.70 -17.20
N MET A 223 -2.57 -6.23 -16.29
CA MET A 223 -3.98 -6.55 -16.53
C MET A 223 -4.78 -5.28 -16.83
N GLY A 224 -4.50 -4.17 -16.16
CA GLY A 224 -5.14 -2.87 -16.37
C GLY A 224 -4.99 -2.34 -17.79
N GLU A 225 -3.90 -2.65 -18.50
CA GLU A 225 -3.70 -2.27 -19.90
C GLU A 225 -4.78 -2.84 -20.86
N ARG A 226 -5.45 -3.91 -20.46
CA ARG A 226 -6.50 -4.61 -21.26
C ARG A 226 -7.91 -4.36 -20.73
N GLN A 227 -8.07 -3.56 -19.68
CA GLN A 227 -9.36 -3.26 -19.07
C GLN A 227 -9.86 -1.86 -19.45
N SER A 228 -11.18 -1.68 -19.40
CA SER A 228 -11.77 -0.34 -19.38
C SER A 228 -11.69 0.23 -17.95
N TRP A 229 -11.90 1.53 -17.82
CA TRP A 229 -11.98 2.19 -16.52
C TRP A 229 -12.96 1.52 -15.54
N HIS A 230 -14.09 1.00 -16.06
CA HIS A 230 -15.11 0.31 -15.28
C HIS A 230 -14.73 -1.14 -14.93
N THR A 231 -14.21 -1.88 -15.91
CA THR A 231 -13.89 -3.29 -15.71
C THR A 231 -12.62 -3.50 -14.88
N TYR A 232 -11.83 -2.45 -14.64
CA TYR A 232 -10.68 -2.48 -13.75
C TYR A 232 -11.05 -2.33 -12.26
N ILE A 233 -12.21 -1.75 -11.92
CA ILE A 233 -12.62 -1.53 -10.52
C ILE A 233 -12.54 -2.81 -9.67
N PRO A 234 -13.02 -4.01 -10.11
CA PRO A 234 -12.89 -5.23 -9.31
C PRO A 234 -11.47 -5.62 -8.94
N TYR A 235 -10.48 -5.28 -9.76
CA TYR A 235 -9.08 -5.57 -9.44
C TYR A 235 -8.58 -4.74 -8.25
N THR A 236 -9.08 -3.52 -8.10
CA THR A 236 -8.68 -2.62 -7.01
C THR A 236 -9.17 -3.09 -5.65
N ASP A 237 -10.32 -3.74 -5.52
CA ASP A 237 -10.78 -4.37 -4.28
C ASP A 237 -9.77 -5.37 -3.69
N ARG A 238 -8.92 -5.94 -4.54
CA ARG A 238 -8.03 -7.05 -4.22
C ARG A 238 -6.57 -6.62 -4.06
N ILE A 239 -6.27 -5.33 -4.14
CA ILE A 239 -4.92 -4.77 -3.88
C ILE A 239 -4.60 -4.97 -2.40
N ASP A 240 -5.44 -4.42 -1.52
CA ASP A 240 -5.48 -4.73 -0.10
C ASP A 240 -6.85 -5.35 0.19
N TYR A 241 -6.90 -6.68 0.23
CA TYR A 241 -8.17 -7.41 0.38
C TYR A 241 -8.85 -7.22 1.75
N LEU A 242 -8.17 -6.64 2.74
CA LEU A 242 -8.77 -6.24 4.01
C LEU A 242 -9.42 -4.85 3.93
N GLY A 243 -8.82 -3.96 3.13
CA GLY A 243 -9.29 -2.60 2.91
C GLY A 243 -10.38 -2.44 1.86
N GLY A 244 -10.60 -3.44 1.01
CA GLY A 244 -11.66 -3.51 -0.01
C GLY A 244 -11.97 -2.19 -0.70
N VAL A 245 -13.09 -1.57 -0.35
CA VAL A 245 -13.58 -0.33 -0.98
C VAL A 245 -12.63 0.88 -0.87
N MET A 246 -11.69 0.90 0.08
CA MET A 246 -10.75 2.00 0.20
C MET A 246 -9.81 2.06 -1.02
N ASN A 247 -9.44 0.91 -1.57
CA ASN A 247 -8.63 0.84 -2.78
C ASN A 247 -9.44 1.28 -4.01
N ASN A 248 -10.74 0.91 -4.08
CA ASN A 248 -11.62 1.44 -5.13
C ASN A 248 -11.65 2.97 -5.07
N LEU A 249 -11.80 3.54 -3.87
CA LEU A 249 -11.91 4.99 -3.71
C LEU A 249 -10.68 5.71 -4.27
N ALA A 250 -9.47 5.24 -3.97
CA ALA A 250 -8.24 5.84 -4.48
C ALA A 250 -8.20 5.85 -6.02
N TYR A 251 -8.54 4.73 -6.65
CA TYR A 251 -8.63 4.62 -8.10
C TYR A 251 -9.68 5.54 -8.69
N LEU A 252 -10.90 5.54 -8.12
CA LEU A 252 -12.03 6.31 -8.62
C LEU A 252 -11.78 7.82 -8.52
N LEU A 253 -11.19 8.29 -7.41
CA LEU A 253 -10.82 9.70 -7.24
C LEU A 253 -9.85 10.18 -8.34
N ALA A 254 -8.89 9.33 -8.74
CA ALA A 254 -7.97 9.65 -9.82
C ALA A 254 -8.71 9.74 -11.18
N VAL A 255 -9.59 8.78 -11.46
CA VAL A 255 -10.39 8.76 -12.70
C VAL A 255 -11.37 9.94 -12.74
N GLU A 256 -12.07 10.21 -11.65
CA GLU A 256 -13.03 11.31 -11.52
C GLU A 256 -12.34 12.67 -11.71
N LYS A 257 -11.17 12.87 -11.08
CA LYS A 257 -10.37 14.09 -11.25
C LYS A 257 -9.91 14.24 -12.70
N LEU A 258 -9.43 13.17 -13.34
CA LEU A 258 -8.99 13.19 -14.74
C LEU A 258 -10.12 13.51 -15.71
N ALA A 259 -11.33 13.01 -15.44
CA ALA A 259 -12.52 13.19 -16.27
C ALA A 259 -13.32 14.47 -15.92
N GLY A 260 -12.99 15.17 -14.84
CA GLY A 260 -13.73 16.34 -14.35
C GLY A 260 -15.12 16.01 -13.82
N ILE A 261 -15.28 14.83 -13.19
CA ILE A 261 -16.58 14.37 -12.68
C ILE A 261 -16.74 14.81 -11.22
N GLU A 262 -17.78 15.55 -10.93
CA GLU A 262 -18.17 15.91 -9.56
C GLU A 262 -19.09 14.85 -8.97
N VAL A 263 -18.67 14.29 -7.83
CA VAL A 263 -19.42 13.26 -7.11
C VAL A 263 -20.47 13.90 -6.21
N PRO A 264 -21.75 13.48 -6.25
CA PRO A 264 -22.80 14.03 -5.42
C PRO A 264 -22.48 13.88 -3.91
N PRO A 265 -22.89 14.85 -3.06
CA PRO A 265 -22.62 14.81 -1.62
C PRO A 265 -23.11 13.54 -0.93
N ARG A 266 -24.30 13.02 -1.31
CA ARG A 266 -24.83 11.76 -0.79
C ARG A 266 -23.87 10.60 -1.07
N ALA A 267 -23.37 10.49 -2.28
CA ALA A 267 -22.43 9.43 -2.67
C ALA A 267 -21.09 9.54 -1.91
N GLN A 268 -20.62 10.78 -1.67
CA GLN A 268 -19.38 10.99 -0.90
C GLN A 268 -19.56 10.51 0.54
N VAL A 269 -20.64 10.85 1.22
CA VAL A 269 -20.91 10.39 2.60
C VAL A 269 -21.07 8.87 2.68
N ILE A 270 -21.74 8.25 1.71
CA ILE A 270 -21.87 6.79 1.63
C ILE A 270 -20.48 6.14 1.48
N ARG A 271 -19.64 6.67 0.61
CA ARG A 271 -18.26 6.18 0.41
C ARG A 271 -17.42 6.31 1.69
N VAL A 272 -17.49 7.44 2.39
CA VAL A 272 -16.81 7.65 3.68
C VAL A 272 -17.28 6.63 4.71
N MET A 273 -18.60 6.44 4.87
CA MET A 273 -19.16 5.47 5.81
C MET A 273 -18.65 4.05 5.57
N LEU A 274 -18.67 3.60 4.32
CA LEU A 274 -18.18 2.26 3.95
C LEU A 274 -16.65 2.15 4.12
N CYS A 275 -15.88 3.18 3.78
CA CYS A 275 -14.43 3.19 4.02
C CYS A 275 -14.11 3.04 5.52
N GLU A 276 -14.84 3.72 6.40
CA GLU A 276 -14.60 3.62 7.84
C GLU A 276 -15.06 2.27 8.43
N LEU A 277 -16.13 1.67 7.91
CA LEU A 277 -16.51 0.30 8.23
C LEU A 277 -15.42 -0.71 7.82
N PHE A 278 -14.87 -0.57 6.62
CA PHE A 278 -13.77 -1.41 6.16
C PHE A 278 -12.48 -1.16 6.95
N ARG A 279 -12.21 0.07 7.38
CA ARG A 279 -11.08 0.37 8.27
C ARG A 279 -11.21 -0.41 9.59
N ILE A 280 -12.39 -0.42 10.21
CA ILE A 280 -12.65 -1.21 11.41
C ILE A 280 -12.46 -2.71 11.11
N ALA A 281 -13.00 -3.20 10.00
CA ALA A 281 -12.88 -4.61 9.63
C ALA A 281 -11.40 -5.02 9.40
N SER A 282 -10.61 -4.18 8.75
CA SER A 282 -9.18 -4.37 8.54
C SER A 282 -8.39 -4.36 9.84
N HIS A 283 -8.66 -3.38 10.70
CA HIS A 283 -7.98 -3.29 12.00
C HIS A 283 -8.36 -4.43 12.95
N LEU A 284 -9.55 -5.00 12.86
CA LEU A 284 -9.92 -6.19 13.63
C LEU A 284 -9.11 -7.42 13.21
N VAL A 285 -8.90 -7.63 11.92
CA VAL A 285 -8.02 -8.72 11.44
C VAL A 285 -6.62 -8.51 11.97
N TRP A 286 -6.04 -7.32 11.74
CA TRP A 286 -4.72 -7.00 12.21
C TRP A 286 -4.59 -7.20 13.73
N TYR A 287 -5.55 -6.71 14.51
CA TYR A 287 -5.49 -6.75 15.98
C TYR A 287 -5.52 -8.20 16.51
N GLY A 288 -6.40 -9.03 15.92
CA GLY A 288 -6.49 -10.44 16.28
C GLY A 288 -5.24 -11.24 15.92
N THR A 289 -4.74 -11.08 14.67
CA THR A 289 -3.56 -11.80 14.19
C THR A 289 -2.27 -11.30 14.85
N PHE A 290 -2.15 -10.02 15.13
CA PHE A 290 -0.99 -9.49 15.87
C PHE A 290 -0.96 -10.01 17.32
N ALA A 291 -2.12 -10.10 17.99
CA ALA A 291 -2.20 -10.74 19.28
C ALA A 291 -1.77 -12.22 19.22
N GLN A 292 -2.15 -12.94 18.16
CA GLN A 292 -1.71 -14.32 17.89
C GLN A 292 -0.19 -14.41 17.69
N ASP A 293 0.40 -13.54 16.91
CA ASP A 293 1.84 -13.51 16.62
C ASP A 293 2.67 -13.31 17.90
N VAL A 294 2.16 -12.52 18.84
CA VAL A 294 2.80 -12.34 20.15
C VAL A 294 2.37 -13.37 21.20
N GLY A 295 1.68 -14.45 20.80
CA GLY A 295 1.43 -15.64 21.62
C GLY A 295 0.04 -15.70 22.25
N GLN A 296 -0.95 -14.90 21.82
CA GLN A 296 -2.31 -14.93 22.34
C GLN A 296 -3.33 -15.29 21.26
N LEU A 297 -3.66 -16.56 21.09
CA LEU A 297 -4.50 -17.07 20.01
C LEU A 297 -6.00 -16.65 20.12
N SER A 298 -6.57 -16.65 21.34
CA SER A 298 -8.02 -16.47 21.52
C SER A 298 -8.59 -15.16 20.96
N PRO A 299 -7.92 -14.00 21.01
CA PRO A 299 -8.45 -12.74 20.49
C PRO A 299 -8.88 -12.78 19.03
N VAL A 300 -8.18 -13.53 18.19
CA VAL A 300 -8.49 -13.61 16.75
C VAL A 300 -9.92 -14.11 16.52
N PHE A 301 -10.38 -15.10 17.25
CA PHE A 301 -11.73 -15.65 17.08
C PHE A 301 -12.83 -14.64 17.44
N TYR A 302 -12.65 -13.90 18.53
CA TYR A 302 -13.59 -12.87 18.96
C TYR A 302 -13.62 -11.70 17.97
N MET A 303 -12.47 -11.24 17.51
CA MET A 303 -12.36 -10.12 16.59
C MET A 303 -12.91 -10.47 15.19
N PHE A 304 -12.74 -11.70 14.75
CA PHE A 304 -13.37 -12.19 13.51
C PHE A 304 -14.89 -12.31 13.64
N THR A 305 -15.41 -12.68 14.81
CA THR A 305 -16.86 -12.68 15.08
C THR A 305 -17.45 -11.25 15.01
N ASP A 306 -16.71 -10.24 15.52
CA ASP A 306 -17.18 -8.86 15.46
C ASP A 306 -16.98 -8.24 14.06
N ARG A 307 -15.94 -8.67 13.33
CA ARG A 307 -15.78 -8.34 11.91
C ARG A 307 -16.95 -8.82 11.07
N GLU A 308 -17.53 -9.96 11.40
CA GLU A 308 -18.72 -10.50 10.75
C GLU A 308 -19.92 -9.56 10.83
N LYS A 309 -20.07 -8.81 11.94
CA LYS A 309 -21.13 -7.78 12.06
C LYS A 309 -20.93 -6.61 11.10
N VAL A 310 -19.68 -6.24 10.82
CA VAL A 310 -19.38 -5.25 9.77
C VAL A 310 -19.77 -5.80 8.40
N PHE A 311 -19.44 -7.06 8.13
CA PHE A 311 -19.80 -7.70 6.86
C PHE A 311 -21.31 -7.87 6.65
N GLN A 312 -22.08 -8.10 7.69
CA GLN A 312 -23.55 -8.10 7.62
C GLN A 312 -24.09 -6.75 7.12
N ILE A 313 -23.53 -5.64 7.60
CA ILE A 313 -23.89 -4.29 7.12
C ILE A 313 -23.47 -4.11 5.65
N VAL A 314 -22.23 -4.44 5.33
CA VAL A 314 -21.69 -4.29 3.98
C VAL A 314 -22.46 -5.15 2.98
N GLU A 315 -22.76 -6.39 3.32
CA GLU A 315 -23.55 -7.32 2.50
C GLU A 315 -24.98 -6.82 2.27
N ALA A 316 -25.64 -6.31 3.31
CA ALA A 316 -26.97 -5.72 3.20
C ALA A 316 -26.99 -4.50 2.25
N ILE A 317 -25.93 -3.70 2.24
CA ILE A 317 -25.82 -2.50 1.39
C ILE A 317 -25.40 -2.87 -0.04
N THR A 318 -24.42 -3.75 -0.20
CA THR A 318 -23.68 -3.93 -1.45
C THR A 318 -23.95 -5.26 -2.14
N GLY A 319 -24.50 -6.24 -1.43
CA GLY A 319 -24.64 -7.63 -1.90
C GLY A 319 -23.34 -8.44 -1.83
N GLY A 320 -22.21 -7.82 -1.48
CA GLY A 320 -20.92 -8.45 -1.33
C GLY A 320 -20.35 -8.27 0.08
N ARG A 321 -19.47 -9.16 0.50
CA ARG A 321 -18.90 -9.16 1.86
C ARG A 321 -17.52 -8.48 1.91
N MET A 322 -16.52 -9.12 1.32
CA MET A 322 -15.12 -8.71 1.40
C MET A 322 -14.67 -7.89 0.19
N HIS A 323 -15.22 -8.20 -0.97
CA HIS A 323 -14.93 -7.55 -2.25
C HIS A 323 -16.22 -7.09 -2.91
N PRO A 324 -16.87 -6.03 -2.40
CA PRO A 324 -18.19 -5.64 -2.85
C PRO A 324 -18.21 -5.07 -4.27
N ASN A 325 -17.08 -4.54 -4.77
CA ASN A 325 -17.01 -3.91 -6.08
C ASN A 325 -18.21 -2.96 -6.32
N TRP A 326 -18.50 -2.11 -5.35
CA TRP A 326 -19.75 -1.37 -5.31
C TRP A 326 -19.59 0.13 -5.57
N PHE A 327 -18.39 0.69 -5.31
CA PHE A 327 -18.09 2.05 -5.74
C PHE A 327 -18.02 2.10 -7.27
N ARG A 328 -18.49 3.21 -7.85
CA ARG A 328 -18.52 3.43 -9.29
C ARG A 328 -17.98 4.81 -9.61
N ILE A 329 -17.51 5.01 -10.84
CA ILE A 329 -17.11 6.32 -11.32
C ILE A 329 -18.30 7.28 -11.18
N GLY A 330 -18.12 8.39 -10.47
CA GLY A 330 -19.13 9.38 -10.19
C GLY A 330 -20.11 9.05 -9.07
N GLY A 331 -19.90 7.97 -8.29
CA GLY A 331 -20.76 7.66 -7.15
C GLY A 331 -20.68 6.22 -6.68
N VAL A 332 -21.82 5.59 -6.48
CA VAL A 332 -22.00 4.22 -6.01
C VAL A 332 -22.98 3.47 -6.92
N ALA A 333 -22.98 2.13 -6.85
CA ALA A 333 -23.78 1.29 -7.76
C ALA A 333 -25.28 1.47 -7.61
N GLN A 334 -25.73 1.61 -6.36
CA GLN A 334 -27.15 1.76 -5.97
C GLN A 334 -27.25 2.65 -4.75
N ASP A 335 -28.45 3.14 -4.45
CA ASP A 335 -28.70 3.84 -3.20
C ASP A 335 -28.75 2.88 -2.01
N LEU A 336 -28.69 3.43 -0.81
CA LEU A 336 -28.76 2.66 0.43
C LEU A 336 -30.13 1.98 0.56
N PRO A 337 -30.17 0.67 0.90
CA PRO A 337 -31.43 -0.06 1.05
C PRO A 337 -32.18 0.34 2.32
N ASN A 338 -33.48 0.13 2.35
CA ASN A 338 -34.27 0.39 3.55
C ASN A 338 -33.75 -0.40 4.76
N GLY A 339 -33.60 0.28 5.91
CA GLY A 339 -33.13 -0.32 7.15
C GLY A 339 -31.62 -0.42 7.34
N TRP A 340 -30.83 0.10 6.42
CA TRP A 340 -29.38 0.20 6.56
C TRP A 340 -28.97 0.95 7.83
N ASP A 341 -29.68 2.02 8.14
CA ASP A 341 -29.44 2.89 9.29
C ASP A 341 -29.61 2.14 10.62
N ARG A 342 -30.61 1.22 10.71
CA ARG A 342 -30.79 0.37 11.88
C ARG A 342 -29.57 -0.52 12.11
N LEU A 343 -29.06 -1.19 11.07
CA LEU A 343 -27.90 -2.06 11.19
C LEU A 343 -26.65 -1.28 11.65
N VAL A 344 -26.45 -0.10 11.11
CA VAL A 344 -25.31 0.76 11.49
C VAL A 344 -25.48 1.25 12.94
N ARG A 345 -26.68 1.67 13.37
CA ARG A 345 -26.96 2.07 14.78
C ARG A 345 -26.71 0.94 15.77
N GLU A 346 -27.16 -0.26 15.44
CA GLU A 346 -26.93 -1.45 16.27
C GLU A 346 -25.43 -1.72 16.45
N PHE A 347 -24.65 -1.60 15.36
CA PHE A 347 -23.20 -1.77 15.40
C PHE A 347 -22.51 -0.68 16.24
N ILE A 348 -22.84 0.60 16.04
CA ILE A 348 -22.30 1.72 16.82
C ILE A 348 -22.62 1.57 18.32
N GLY A 349 -23.78 1.07 18.66
CA GLY A 349 -24.15 0.81 20.06
C GLY A 349 -23.44 -0.39 20.70
N TYR A 350 -23.08 -1.37 19.89
CA TYR A 350 -22.46 -2.63 20.31
C TYR A 350 -20.94 -2.54 20.41
N PHE A 351 -20.28 -2.07 19.36
CA PHE A 351 -18.85 -2.23 19.17
C PHE A 351 -17.96 -1.48 20.19
N PRO A 352 -18.31 -0.29 20.72
CA PRO A 352 -17.51 0.35 21.77
C PRO A 352 -17.32 -0.48 23.04
N LYS A 353 -18.28 -1.35 23.38
CA LYS A 353 -18.16 -2.27 24.50
C LYS A 353 -17.12 -3.35 24.20
N LYS A 354 -17.13 -3.87 22.98
CA LYS A 354 -16.16 -4.86 22.52
C LYS A 354 -14.74 -4.32 22.46
N LEU A 355 -14.53 -3.10 21.98
CA LEU A 355 -13.23 -2.46 22.02
C LEU A 355 -12.67 -2.38 23.46
N ARG A 356 -13.51 -2.06 24.45
CA ARG A 356 -13.07 -2.06 25.86
C ARG A 356 -12.72 -3.47 26.37
N GLU A 357 -13.43 -4.50 25.92
CA GLU A 357 -13.10 -5.90 26.24
C GLU A 357 -11.73 -6.28 25.63
N TYR A 358 -11.49 -5.91 24.35
CA TYR A 358 -10.21 -6.15 23.66
C TYR A 358 -9.06 -5.39 24.29
N ASP A 359 -9.26 -4.15 24.70
CA ASP A 359 -8.25 -3.40 25.46
C ASP A 359 -7.81 -4.13 26.73
N LYS A 360 -8.77 -4.70 27.48
CA LYS A 360 -8.46 -5.47 28.69
C LYS A 360 -7.74 -6.77 28.37
N MET A 361 -8.17 -7.44 27.29
CA MET A 361 -7.68 -8.76 26.91
C MET A 361 -6.26 -8.68 26.32
N VAL A 362 -5.98 -7.68 25.46
CA VAL A 362 -4.74 -7.55 24.70
C VAL A 362 -3.90 -6.39 25.19
N MET A 363 -4.33 -5.12 25.01
CA MET A 363 -3.49 -3.95 25.27
C MET A 363 -3.05 -3.83 26.73
N ARG A 364 -3.87 -4.26 27.69
CA ARG A 364 -3.52 -4.22 29.12
C ARG A 364 -2.81 -5.47 29.61
N ASN A 365 -2.71 -6.51 28.77
CA ASN A 365 -2.05 -7.75 29.12
C ASN A 365 -0.54 -7.50 29.35
N SER A 366 0.02 -8.04 30.44
CA SER A 366 1.42 -7.85 30.81
C SER A 366 2.39 -8.52 29.82
N ILE A 367 2.03 -9.70 29.32
CA ILE A 367 2.85 -10.43 28.32
C ILE A 367 2.86 -9.67 26.98
N PHE A 368 1.69 -9.19 26.53
CA PHE A 368 1.61 -8.38 25.33
C PHE A 368 2.49 -7.13 25.44
N LYS A 369 2.42 -6.41 26.57
CA LYS A 369 3.26 -5.23 26.83
C LYS A 369 4.74 -5.58 26.83
N ALA A 370 5.13 -6.66 27.48
CA ALA A 370 6.53 -7.09 27.57
C ALA A 370 7.11 -7.46 26.20
N ARG A 371 6.27 -7.97 25.27
CA ARG A 371 6.68 -8.40 23.92
C ARG A 371 6.58 -7.29 22.86
N THR A 372 6.01 -6.14 23.18
CA THR A 372 5.76 -5.08 22.18
C THR A 372 6.33 -3.73 22.56
N LYS A 373 6.46 -3.41 23.86
CA LYS A 373 7.07 -2.16 24.31
C LYS A 373 8.57 -2.20 24.16
N GLY A 374 9.12 -1.14 23.55
CA GLY A 374 10.55 -1.04 23.30
C GLY A 374 11.06 -2.01 22.21
N ILE A 375 10.16 -2.64 21.46
CA ILE A 375 10.51 -3.59 20.39
C ILE A 375 10.17 -2.96 19.04
N GLY A 376 11.10 -3.11 18.08
CA GLY A 376 10.92 -2.60 16.70
C GLY A 376 10.76 -1.08 16.67
N ILE A 377 11.56 -0.39 17.47
CA ILE A 377 11.58 1.07 17.54
C ILE A 377 12.19 1.64 16.25
N PHE A 378 11.59 2.66 15.73
CA PHE A 378 12.20 3.56 14.74
C PHE A 378 11.81 5.01 15.05
N THR A 379 12.73 5.90 14.74
CA THR A 379 12.56 7.34 14.94
C THR A 379 11.67 7.95 13.86
N LEU A 380 11.20 9.17 14.09
CA LEU A 380 10.45 9.91 13.08
C LEU A 380 11.29 10.15 11.81
N GLU A 381 12.57 10.44 11.96
CA GLU A 381 13.49 10.68 10.85
C GLU A 381 13.67 9.41 10.00
N GLU A 382 13.96 8.28 10.64
CA GLU A 382 14.04 6.97 9.97
C GLU A 382 12.72 6.63 9.26
N ALA A 383 11.57 6.85 9.92
CA ALA A 383 10.26 6.62 9.32
C ALA A 383 10.06 7.42 8.03
N ILE A 384 10.45 8.69 8.01
CA ILE A 384 10.36 9.54 6.82
C ILE A 384 11.33 9.08 5.73
N GLU A 385 12.56 8.72 6.07
CA GLU A 385 13.58 8.25 5.12
C GLU A 385 13.22 6.91 4.47
N TRP A 386 12.56 6.02 5.23
CA TRP A 386 12.04 4.76 4.73
C TRP A 386 10.66 4.85 4.07
N GLY A 387 10.09 6.05 3.97
CA GLY A 387 8.79 6.27 3.34
C GLY A 387 7.62 5.71 4.15
N VAL A 388 7.76 5.52 5.46
CA VAL A 388 6.70 5.03 6.35
C VAL A 388 5.59 6.05 6.45
N THR A 389 4.34 5.60 6.35
CA THR A 389 3.13 6.43 6.45
C THR A 389 2.13 5.84 7.45
N GLY A 390 0.99 6.51 7.63
CA GLY A 390 -0.12 6.00 8.42
C GLY A 390 0.21 5.77 9.89
N PRO A 391 -0.28 4.67 10.49
CA PRO A 391 -0.06 4.37 11.90
C PRO A 391 1.42 4.26 12.30
N GLY A 392 2.30 3.82 11.37
CA GLY A 392 3.74 3.78 11.61
C GLY A 392 4.32 5.15 11.91
N LEU A 393 4.01 6.13 11.05
CA LEU A 393 4.47 7.51 11.22
C LEU A 393 3.84 8.18 12.46
N ARG A 394 2.55 7.94 12.71
CA ARG A 394 1.84 8.49 13.87
C ARG A 394 2.33 7.91 15.20
N ALA A 395 2.82 6.68 15.22
CA ALA A 395 3.44 6.08 16.40
C ALA A 395 4.77 6.75 16.80
N CYS A 396 5.41 7.49 15.86
CA CYS A 396 6.62 8.29 16.10
C CYS A 396 6.35 9.73 16.52
N GLY A 397 5.14 10.07 16.92
CA GLY A 397 4.80 11.42 17.38
C GLY A 397 4.35 12.40 16.28
N PHE A 398 4.21 11.95 15.05
CA PHE A 398 3.89 12.85 13.94
C PHE A 398 2.39 12.85 13.61
N GLU A 399 1.72 13.98 13.91
CA GLU A 399 0.28 14.17 13.69
C GLU A 399 -0.03 14.39 12.20
N TRP A 400 0.01 13.31 11.42
CA TRP A 400 -0.24 13.35 9.99
C TRP A 400 -1.30 12.33 9.57
N ASP A 401 -2.40 12.84 9.01
CA ASP A 401 -3.47 12.03 8.41
C ASP A 401 -3.98 12.75 7.14
N MET A 402 -3.93 12.05 6.00
CA MET A 402 -4.35 12.61 4.72
C MET A 402 -5.81 13.06 4.72
N ARG A 403 -6.68 12.38 5.48
CA ARG A 403 -8.10 12.74 5.60
C ARG A 403 -8.30 14.15 6.18
N LYS A 404 -7.34 14.65 7.00
CA LYS A 404 -7.35 16.00 7.60
C LYS A 404 -6.41 16.99 6.92
N LYS A 405 -5.19 16.54 6.60
CA LYS A 405 -4.16 17.47 6.06
C LYS A 405 -4.34 17.71 4.55
N ARG A 406 -4.92 16.75 3.84
CA ARG A 406 -5.24 16.81 2.40
C ARG A 406 -6.60 16.14 2.15
N PRO A 407 -7.69 16.70 2.64
CA PRO A 407 -8.99 16.05 2.63
C PRO A 407 -9.45 15.68 1.22
N TYR A 408 -10.17 14.58 1.12
CA TYR A 408 -10.73 14.03 -0.10
C TYR A 408 -12.10 13.41 0.20
N SER A 409 -12.96 13.27 -0.80
CA SER A 409 -14.27 12.62 -0.70
C SER A 409 -15.17 13.15 0.42
N GLY A 410 -14.99 14.43 0.80
CA GLY A 410 -15.82 15.07 1.83
C GLY A 410 -15.36 14.85 3.28
N TYR A 411 -14.16 14.27 3.51
CA TYR A 411 -13.64 14.07 4.88
C TYR A 411 -13.48 15.36 5.68
N GLU A 412 -13.34 16.50 5.03
CA GLU A 412 -13.31 17.85 5.66
C GLU A 412 -14.57 18.18 6.46
N ASN A 413 -15.68 17.52 6.16
CA ASN A 413 -16.96 17.72 6.84
C ASN A 413 -17.13 16.87 8.11
N PHE A 414 -16.14 16.06 8.47
CA PHE A 414 -16.21 15.16 9.62
C PHE A 414 -15.23 15.54 10.72
N GLU A 415 -15.72 15.50 11.94
CA GLU A 415 -14.90 15.70 13.13
C GLU A 415 -14.36 14.37 13.67
N PHE A 416 -13.05 14.27 13.75
CA PHE A 416 -12.32 13.17 14.36
C PHE A 416 -10.94 13.63 14.78
N ASP A 417 -10.29 12.93 15.68
CA ASP A 417 -8.94 13.23 16.12
C ASP A 417 -7.93 12.35 15.35
N ILE A 418 -6.70 12.84 15.21
CA ILE A 418 -5.61 12.05 14.65
C ILE A 418 -4.91 11.34 15.80
N PRO A 419 -5.02 10.00 15.93
CA PRO A 419 -4.34 9.27 16.99
C PRO A 419 -2.82 9.33 16.80
N VAL A 420 -2.11 9.67 17.87
CA VAL A 420 -0.64 9.79 17.88
C VAL A 420 -0.09 9.10 19.13
N ALA A 421 1.10 8.50 19.01
CA ALA A 421 1.90 7.97 20.10
C ALA A 421 3.37 8.37 19.89
N ASN A 422 4.28 8.18 20.84
CA ASN A 422 5.57 8.86 20.82
C ASN A 422 6.80 7.96 20.89
N ASN A 423 6.64 6.65 21.13
CA ASN A 423 7.78 5.75 21.33
C ASN A 423 8.25 5.05 20.05
N GLY A 424 7.47 5.09 18.96
CA GLY A 424 7.80 4.45 17.69
C GLY A 424 7.93 2.93 17.74
N ASP A 425 7.45 2.28 18.80
CA ASP A 425 7.54 0.84 19.00
C ASP A 425 6.30 0.07 18.52
N CYS A 426 6.35 -1.25 18.62
CA CYS A 426 5.24 -2.12 18.23
C CYS A 426 3.98 -1.85 19.06
N TYR A 427 4.12 -1.52 20.36
CA TYR A 427 2.98 -1.22 21.22
C TYR A 427 2.25 0.06 20.78
N ASP A 428 3.00 1.10 20.48
CA ASP A 428 2.45 2.38 20.06
C ASP A 428 1.74 2.27 18.69
N ARG A 429 2.31 1.52 17.76
CA ARG A 429 1.65 1.20 16.50
C ARG A 429 0.33 0.46 16.69
N ALA A 430 0.27 -0.40 17.72
CA ALA A 430 -0.96 -1.08 18.10
C ALA A 430 -1.96 -0.11 18.73
N ALA A 431 -1.53 0.73 19.65
CA ALA A 431 -2.38 1.70 20.34
C ALA A 431 -3.01 2.69 19.36
N VAL A 432 -2.24 3.20 18.40
CA VAL A 432 -2.74 4.09 17.34
C VAL A 432 -3.86 3.42 16.54
N ARG A 433 -3.70 2.19 16.10
CA ARG A 433 -4.74 1.48 15.31
C ARG A 433 -6.00 1.20 16.11
N VAL A 434 -5.87 0.89 17.38
CA VAL A 434 -7.03 0.70 18.27
C VAL A 434 -7.81 2.01 18.44
N GLU A 435 -7.10 3.12 18.57
CA GLU A 435 -7.73 4.44 18.65
C GLU A 435 -8.35 4.86 17.31
N GLU A 436 -7.75 4.51 16.18
CA GLU A 436 -8.34 4.74 14.86
C GLU A 436 -9.71 4.07 14.70
N MET A 437 -9.91 2.88 15.26
CA MET A 437 -11.25 2.25 15.25
C MET A 437 -12.29 3.08 16.01
N ARG A 438 -11.90 3.75 17.12
CA ARG A 438 -12.80 4.67 17.85
C ARG A 438 -13.13 5.89 17.03
N GLN A 439 -12.14 6.46 16.36
CA GLN A 439 -12.36 7.61 15.47
C GLN A 439 -13.21 7.23 14.26
N SER A 440 -13.04 6.03 13.70
CA SER A 440 -13.90 5.51 12.63
C SER A 440 -15.37 5.40 13.08
N LEU A 441 -15.63 4.91 14.30
CA LEU A 441 -17.00 4.91 14.84
C LEU A 441 -17.58 6.31 14.96
N ARG A 442 -16.77 7.30 15.35
CA ARG A 442 -17.19 8.70 15.44
C ARG A 442 -17.56 9.28 14.06
N ILE A 443 -16.79 8.93 13.03
CA ILE A 443 -17.10 9.33 11.65
C ILE A 443 -18.38 8.64 11.16
N ILE A 444 -18.53 7.34 11.39
CA ILE A 444 -19.72 6.58 10.98
C ILE A 444 -21.00 7.14 11.65
N ASP A 445 -20.93 7.50 12.93
CA ASP A 445 -22.06 8.13 13.64
C ASP A 445 -22.46 9.48 13.00
N GLN A 446 -21.47 10.27 12.57
CA GLN A 446 -21.74 11.52 11.86
C GLN A 446 -22.33 11.27 10.46
N CYS A 447 -21.83 10.26 9.72
CA CYS A 447 -22.44 9.86 8.46
C CYS A 447 -23.93 9.49 8.63
N LEU A 448 -24.23 8.74 9.70
CA LEU A 448 -25.60 8.31 10.01
C LEU A 448 -26.54 9.48 10.34
N LYS A 449 -26.04 10.47 11.09
CA LYS A 449 -26.81 11.66 11.51
C LYS A 449 -27.03 12.67 10.38
N ASN A 450 -26.04 12.79 9.51
CA ASN A 450 -25.96 13.85 8.51
C ASN A 450 -25.96 13.32 7.06
N MET A 451 -26.59 12.14 6.82
CA MET A 451 -26.69 11.58 5.48
C MET A 451 -27.49 12.52 4.56
N PRO A 452 -26.89 13.11 3.52
CA PRO A 452 -27.61 14.03 2.64
C PRO A 452 -28.67 13.29 1.82
N GLU A 453 -29.72 13.99 1.48
CA GLU A 453 -30.65 13.55 0.44
C GLU A 453 -30.10 13.89 -0.96
N GLY A 454 -30.62 13.26 -2.00
CA GLY A 454 -30.25 13.54 -3.37
C GLY A 454 -29.67 12.34 -4.12
N PRO A 455 -29.05 12.58 -5.28
CA PRO A 455 -28.55 11.50 -6.11
C PRO A 455 -27.34 10.80 -5.48
N TYR A 456 -27.26 9.50 -5.66
CA TYR A 456 -26.13 8.67 -5.26
C TYR A 456 -25.09 8.48 -6.38
N LYS A 457 -25.34 9.11 -7.54
CA LYS A 457 -24.51 8.99 -8.76
C LYS A 457 -24.60 10.29 -9.57
N ALA A 458 -23.48 10.72 -10.13
CA ALA A 458 -23.40 11.86 -11.01
C ALA A 458 -24.04 11.57 -12.39
N SER A 459 -24.60 12.59 -13.01
CA SER A 459 -25.07 12.51 -14.39
C SER A 459 -23.94 12.83 -15.35
N HIS A 460 -23.20 11.81 -15.78
CA HIS A 460 -22.09 11.95 -16.73
C HIS A 460 -21.99 10.70 -17.61
N PRO A 461 -21.58 10.80 -18.90
CA PRO A 461 -21.50 9.65 -19.80
C PRO A 461 -20.63 8.49 -19.31
N LEU A 462 -19.59 8.77 -18.50
CA LEU A 462 -18.74 7.73 -17.91
C LEU A 462 -19.32 7.10 -16.63
N THR A 463 -20.49 7.51 -16.18
CA THR A 463 -21.09 7.02 -14.91
C THR A 463 -22.17 5.96 -15.15
N THR A 464 -22.23 5.35 -16.31
CA THR A 464 -23.22 4.31 -16.67
C THR A 464 -22.95 2.97 -16.03
#